data_c024384c40f90f16169f12baa841b943
#
_entry.id   c024384c40f90f16169f12baa841b943
#
_cell.length_a   1.000
_cell.length_b   1.000
_cell.length_c   1.000
_cell.angle_alpha   90.00
_cell.angle_beta   90.00
_cell.angle_gamma   90.00
#
_symmetry.space_group_name_H-M   'P 1'
#
loop_
_entity.id
_entity.type
_entity.pdbx_description
1 polymer ?
#
loop_
_entity_poly.entity_id
_entity_poly.type
_entity_poly.pdbx_seq_one_letter_code
_entity_poly.pdbx_strand_id
1 'polypeptide(L)'
;MRSGQHVYNTSLIATLIAHNGEEATEAWLRGVKANLAHKPAGGDREQARDIYSGKCDIALGNTYYMALLAKNARNPEQQAWANAIRPLFPDAAGRGTHINISGIALTKHAPNRANGVALMEFLASENAQLIYAAANNEYPVHPKVAPSEIVRSWGSLKPDPLPLENIAKYRKKASELVDKVNFDAGPSS
;
A
#
# COMPACT_ATOMS: atom_id res chain seq x y z
N MET A 1 8.04 -9.67 -0.76
CA MET A 1 7.56 -8.27 -0.98
C MET A 1 8.37 -7.60 -2.08
N ARG A 2 7.88 -6.52 -2.69
CA ARG A 2 8.64 -5.70 -3.65
C ARG A 2 9.75 -4.91 -2.96
N SER A 3 10.62 -4.23 -3.75
CA SER A 3 11.76 -3.46 -3.23
C SER A 3 11.44 -2.63 -1.98
N GLY A 4 12.33 -2.66 -1.00
CA GLY A 4 12.26 -1.83 0.19
C GLY A 4 12.32 -0.33 -0.11
N GLN A 5 13.00 0.05 -1.20
CA GLN A 5 13.11 1.44 -1.67
C GLN A 5 11.85 1.94 -2.40
N HIS A 6 10.91 1.05 -2.71
CA HIS A 6 9.67 1.49 -3.35
C HIS A 6 8.86 2.40 -2.41
N VAL A 7 8.23 3.44 -2.98
CA VAL A 7 7.50 4.47 -2.22
C VAL A 7 6.49 3.92 -1.22
N TYR A 8 5.81 2.79 -1.52
CA TYR A 8 4.87 2.16 -0.60
C TYR A 8 5.56 1.58 0.62
N ASN A 9 6.71 0.93 0.42
CA ASN A 9 7.45 0.28 1.49
C ASN A 9 8.25 1.28 2.32
N THR A 10 8.83 2.32 1.72
CA THR A 10 9.47 3.41 2.48
C THR A 10 8.45 4.16 3.35
N SER A 11 7.19 4.29 2.89
CA SER A 11 6.10 4.85 3.69
C SER A 11 5.75 3.95 4.89
N LEU A 12 5.62 2.64 4.67
CA LEU A 12 5.40 1.66 5.74
C LEU A 12 6.54 1.67 6.78
N ILE A 13 7.80 1.63 6.32
CA ILE A 13 8.97 1.65 7.20
C ILE A 13 9.03 2.97 7.98
N ALA A 14 8.72 4.10 7.34
CA ALA A 14 8.64 5.40 8.02
C ALA A 14 7.57 5.42 9.12
N THR A 15 6.42 4.79 8.88
CA THR A 15 5.36 4.61 9.90
C THR A 15 5.88 3.77 11.08
N LEU A 16 6.60 2.68 10.80
CA LEU A 16 7.18 1.84 11.85
C LEU A 16 8.23 2.61 12.66
N ILE A 17 9.07 3.44 12.03
CA ILE A 17 10.02 4.31 12.74
C ILE A 17 9.29 5.30 13.64
N ALA A 18 8.23 5.93 13.14
CA ALA A 18 7.45 6.90 13.91
C ALA A 18 6.82 6.28 15.17
N HIS A 19 6.39 5.03 15.11
CA HIS A 19 5.77 4.32 16.24
C HIS A 19 6.78 3.66 17.19
N ASN A 20 7.80 3.02 16.63
CA ASN A 20 8.63 2.09 17.38
C ASN A 20 10.09 2.55 17.52
N GLY A 21 10.48 3.62 16.82
CA GLY A 21 11.88 4.06 16.73
C GLY A 21 12.70 3.30 15.68
N GLU A 22 13.91 3.83 15.41
CA GLU A 22 14.80 3.31 14.36
C GLU A 22 15.31 1.90 14.67
N GLU A 23 15.76 1.67 15.90
CA GLU A 23 16.39 0.40 16.31
C GLU A 23 15.41 -0.78 16.19
N ALA A 24 14.20 -0.64 16.74
CA ALA A 24 13.18 -1.68 16.65
C ALA A 24 12.72 -1.92 15.20
N THR A 25 12.65 -0.85 14.39
CA THR A 25 12.30 -0.95 12.97
C THR A 25 13.42 -1.62 12.16
N GLU A 26 14.68 -1.33 12.47
CA GLU A 26 15.82 -2.04 11.86
C GLU A 26 15.79 -3.53 12.17
N ALA A 27 15.57 -3.88 13.44
CA ALA A 27 15.46 -5.29 13.85
C ALA A 27 14.30 -6.00 13.11
N TRP A 28 13.13 -5.35 13.01
CA TRP A 28 12.01 -5.86 12.23
C TRP A 28 12.37 -6.05 10.76
N LEU A 29 13.02 -5.06 10.14
CA LEU A 29 13.38 -5.11 8.71
C LEU A 29 14.40 -6.24 8.43
N ARG A 30 15.35 -6.47 9.34
CA ARG A 30 16.29 -7.61 9.28
C ARG A 30 15.54 -8.94 9.39
N GLY A 31 14.56 -9.05 10.29
CA GLY A 31 13.70 -10.22 10.43
C GLY A 31 12.90 -10.49 9.16
N VAL A 32 12.30 -9.45 8.56
CA VAL A 32 11.59 -9.60 7.28
C VAL A 32 12.55 -10.05 6.17
N LYS A 33 13.74 -9.44 6.08
CA LYS A 33 14.76 -9.83 5.09
C LYS A 33 15.14 -11.31 5.22
N ALA A 34 15.36 -11.78 6.42
CA ALA A 34 15.73 -13.19 6.68
C ALA A 34 14.62 -14.18 6.26
N ASN A 35 13.35 -13.72 6.25
CA ASN A 35 12.20 -14.53 5.86
C ASN A 35 11.74 -14.28 4.42
N LEU A 36 12.47 -13.53 3.60
CA LEU A 36 12.13 -13.37 2.20
C LEU A 36 12.30 -14.70 1.45
N ALA A 37 11.30 -15.10 0.69
CA ALA A 37 11.36 -16.29 -0.17
C ALA A 37 12.39 -16.14 -1.31
N HIS A 38 12.66 -14.91 -1.73
CA HIS A 38 13.63 -14.56 -2.78
C HIS A 38 13.98 -13.08 -2.70
N LYS A 39 14.96 -12.67 -3.49
CA LYS A 39 15.30 -11.25 -3.67
C LYS A 39 14.05 -10.45 -4.04
N PRO A 40 13.78 -9.30 -3.39
CA PRO A 40 12.66 -8.44 -3.73
C PRO A 40 12.60 -8.12 -5.23
N ALA A 41 11.48 -8.39 -5.86
CA ALA A 41 11.29 -8.21 -7.30
C ALA A 41 9.82 -7.99 -7.66
N GLY A 42 9.59 -7.43 -8.84
CA GLY A 42 8.24 -7.18 -9.35
C GLY A 42 7.44 -6.15 -8.57
N GLY A 43 6.14 -6.11 -8.81
CA GLY A 43 5.17 -5.26 -8.13
C GLY A 43 4.22 -6.10 -7.26
N ASP A 44 3.12 -5.47 -6.81
CA ASP A 44 2.16 -6.13 -5.92
C ASP A 44 1.42 -7.29 -6.59
N ARG A 45 1.25 -7.24 -7.92
CA ARG A 45 0.61 -8.34 -8.67
C ARG A 45 1.48 -9.59 -8.69
N GLU A 46 2.79 -9.43 -8.85
CA GLU A 46 3.75 -10.52 -8.81
C GLU A 46 3.82 -11.15 -7.41
N GLN A 47 3.61 -10.37 -6.35
CA GLN A 47 3.51 -10.92 -4.99
C GLN A 47 2.30 -11.86 -4.84
N ALA A 48 1.15 -11.50 -5.43
CA ALA A 48 -0.03 -12.38 -5.46
C ALA A 48 0.25 -13.67 -6.26
N ARG A 49 0.91 -13.57 -7.41
CA ARG A 49 1.36 -14.72 -8.20
C ARG A 49 2.27 -15.64 -7.40
N ASP A 50 3.19 -15.08 -6.64
CA ASP A 50 4.18 -15.85 -5.88
C ASP A 50 3.52 -16.65 -4.74
N ILE A 51 2.44 -16.12 -4.11
CA ILE A 51 1.59 -16.90 -3.20
C ILE A 51 0.87 -18.02 -3.98
N TYR A 52 0.21 -17.69 -5.09
CA TYR A 52 -0.50 -18.66 -5.92
C TYR A 52 0.40 -19.82 -6.37
N SER A 53 1.65 -19.54 -6.70
CA SER A 53 2.61 -20.55 -7.14
C SER A 53 3.30 -21.29 -5.99
N GLY A 54 2.96 -21.03 -4.74
CA GLY A 54 3.54 -21.67 -3.56
C GLY A 54 4.99 -21.26 -3.25
N LYS A 55 5.46 -20.14 -3.80
CA LYS A 55 6.81 -19.62 -3.50
C LYS A 55 6.89 -18.95 -2.14
N CYS A 56 5.78 -18.42 -1.64
CA CYS A 56 5.66 -17.83 -0.32
C CYS A 56 4.24 -17.95 0.20
N ASP A 57 4.07 -17.91 1.53
CA ASP A 57 2.77 -18.01 2.20
C ASP A 57 2.15 -16.63 2.49
N ILE A 58 2.99 -15.60 2.62
CA ILE A 58 2.58 -14.24 2.99
C ILE A 58 3.27 -13.23 2.06
N ALA A 59 2.54 -12.21 1.65
CA ALA A 59 3.09 -11.09 0.90
C ALA A 59 2.61 -9.75 1.44
N LEU A 60 3.40 -8.69 1.22
CA LEU A 60 2.99 -7.30 1.48
C LEU A 60 2.63 -6.65 0.15
N GLY A 61 1.49 -5.97 0.13
CA GLY A 61 1.01 -5.26 -1.05
C GLY A 61 -0.15 -4.31 -0.74
N ASN A 62 -0.47 -3.44 -1.68
CA ASN A 62 -1.65 -2.60 -1.57
C ASN A 62 -2.91 -3.37 -1.99
N THR A 63 -3.97 -3.19 -1.24
CA THR A 63 -5.22 -3.96 -1.38
C THR A 63 -5.89 -3.78 -2.74
N TYR A 64 -5.85 -2.58 -3.33
CA TYR A 64 -6.53 -2.32 -4.60
C TYR A 64 -6.00 -3.18 -5.76
N TYR A 65 -4.72 -3.61 -5.74
CA TYR A 65 -4.21 -4.55 -6.74
C TYR A 65 -4.93 -5.89 -6.71
N MET A 66 -5.34 -6.37 -5.54
CA MET A 66 -6.07 -7.63 -5.40
C MET A 66 -7.45 -7.53 -6.06
N ALA A 67 -8.13 -6.40 -5.89
CA ALA A 67 -9.38 -6.14 -6.58
C ALA A 67 -9.21 -6.04 -8.11
N LEU A 68 -8.14 -5.37 -8.56
CA LEU A 68 -7.83 -5.26 -9.99
C LEU A 68 -7.54 -6.63 -10.62
N LEU A 69 -6.82 -7.52 -9.93
CA LEU A 69 -6.59 -8.89 -10.37
C LEU A 69 -7.90 -9.67 -10.47
N ALA A 70 -8.73 -9.62 -9.42
CA ALA A 70 -10.00 -10.32 -9.35
C ALA A 70 -10.99 -9.90 -10.45
N LYS A 71 -10.97 -8.61 -10.82
CA LYS A 71 -11.83 -8.03 -11.86
C LYS A 71 -11.28 -8.16 -13.28
N ASN A 72 -10.07 -8.68 -13.47
CA ASN A 72 -9.44 -8.73 -14.78
C ASN A 72 -9.98 -9.87 -15.66
N ALA A 73 -11.15 -9.67 -16.24
CA ALA A 73 -11.78 -10.66 -17.15
C ALA A 73 -10.94 -10.98 -18.40
N ARG A 74 -9.96 -10.14 -18.76
CA ARG A 74 -9.08 -10.39 -19.90
C ARG A 74 -7.92 -11.33 -19.61
N ASN A 75 -7.68 -11.61 -18.32
CA ASN A 75 -6.61 -12.49 -17.88
C ASN A 75 -7.10 -13.43 -16.76
N PRO A 76 -7.62 -14.61 -17.09
CA PRO A 76 -8.11 -15.58 -16.11
C PRO A 76 -7.05 -16.06 -15.12
N GLU A 77 -5.77 -16.07 -15.52
CA GLU A 77 -4.66 -16.42 -14.63
C GLU A 77 -4.53 -15.44 -13.47
N GLN A 78 -4.68 -14.14 -13.74
CA GLN A 78 -4.68 -13.12 -12.68
C GLN A 78 -5.86 -13.26 -11.73
N GLN A 79 -7.03 -13.69 -12.23
CA GLN A 79 -8.16 -14.02 -11.36
C GLN A 79 -7.85 -15.21 -10.45
N ALA A 80 -7.15 -16.24 -10.98
CA ALA A 80 -6.70 -17.37 -10.17
C ALA A 80 -5.74 -16.92 -9.05
N TRP A 81 -4.80 -15.99 -9.34
CA TRP A 81 -3.94 -15.42 -8.30
C TRP A 81 -4.75 -14.71 -7.20
N ALA A 82 -5.73 -13.89 -7.59
CA ALA A 82 -6.59 -13.19 -6.63
C ALA A 82 -7.40 -14.16 -5.76
N ASN A 83 -7.86 -15.26 -6.32
CA ASN A 83 -8.66 -16.27 -5.61
C ASN A 83 -7.82 -17.08 -4.60
N ALA A 84 -6.49 -17.13 -4.79
CA ALA A 84 -5.57 -17.85 -3.90
C ALA A 84 -5.18 -17.05 -2.65
N ILE A 85 -5.54 -15.77 -2.57
CA ILE A 85 -5.11 -14.87 -1.49
C ILE A 85 -6.28 -14.28 -0.72
N ARG A 86 -6.02 -13.92 0.53
CA ARG A 86 -6.95 -13.17 1.38
C ARG A 86 -6.22 -11.97 1.98
N PRO A 87 -6.70 -10.73 1.74
CA PRO A 87 -6.17 -9.55 2.41
C PRO A 87 -6.34 -9.67 3.92
N LEU A 88 -5.28 -9.35 4.66
CA LEU A 88 -5.28 -9.21 6.10
C LEU A 88 -4.90 -7.77 6.45
N PHE A 89 -5.59 -7.22 7.43
CA PHE A 89 -5.29 -5.88 7.95
C PHE A 89 -4.47 -6.01 9.24
N PRO A 90 -3.15 -5.78 9.19
CA PRO A 90 -2.31 -5.87 10.38
C PRO A 90 -2.73 -4.88 11.45
N ASP A 91 -2.54 -5.27 12.71
CA ASP A 91 -2.78 -4.43 13.90
C ASP A 91 -4.22 -3.87 14.01
N ALA A 92 -5.21 -4.57 13.44
CA ALA A 92 -6.60 -4.14 13.45
C ALA A 92 -7.18 -4.01 14.88
N ALA A 93 -6.74 -4.84 15.83
CA ALA A 93 -7.12 -4.77 17.23
C ALA A 93 -6.33 -3.70 18.02
N GLY A 94 -5.15 -3.33 17.55
CA GLY A 94 -4.27 -2.33 18.14
C GLY A 94 -4.48 -0.93 17.57
N ARG A 95 -3.39 -0.29 17.15
CA ARG A 95 -3.40 1.08 16.60
C ARG A 95 -4.07 1.20 15.23
N GLY A 96 -4.12 0.15 14.46
CA GLY A 96 -4.67 0.12 13.12
C GLY A 96 -3.63 -0.20 12.05
N THR A 97 -4.12 -0.45 10.85
CA THR A 97 -3.32 -0.83 9.69
C THR A 97 -2.70 0.40 9.04
N HIS A 98 -1.40 0.33 8.69
CA HIS A 98 -0.77 1.34 7.84
C HIS A 98 -1.53 1.51 6.53
N ILE A 99 -1.73 2.75 6.12
CA ILE A 99 -2.35 3.11 4.84
C ILE A 99 -1.39 3.91 3.97
N ASN A 100 -1.41 3.63 2.67
CA ASN A 100 -0.89 4.53 1.66
C ASN A 100 -2.03 5.41 1.13
N ILE A 101 -1.70 6.58 0.62
CA ILE A 101 -2.67 7.53 0.09
C ILE A 101 -2.40 7.84 -1.36
N SER A 102 -3.48 8.07 -2.12
CA SER A 102 -3.45 8.79 -3.39
C SER A 102 -3.79 10.25 -3.14
N GLY A 103 -3.18 11.16 -3.89
CA GLY A 103 -3.37 12.58 -3.67
C GLY A 103 -3.30 13.39 -4.93
N ILE A 104 -3.81 14.62 -4.85
CA ILE A 104 -3.71 15.63 -5.91
C ILE A 104 -3.11 16.90 -5.33
N ALA A 105 -2.27 17.57 -6.09
CA ALA A 105 -1.65 18.83 -5.70
C ALA A 105 -1.69 19.85 -6.83
N LEU A 106 -1.92 21.11 -6.47
CA LEU A 106 -1.81 22.21 -7.40
C LEU A 106 -0.37 22.73 -7.40
N THR A 107 0.26 22.76 -8.58
CA THR A 107 1.61 23.29 -8.70
C THR A 107 1.65 24.81 -8.50
N LYS A 108 2.77 25.34 -7.98
CA LYS A 108 2.96 26.76 -7.70
C LYS A 108 2.69 27.65 -8.93
N HIS A 109 3.07 27.18 -10.10
CA HIS A 109 2.98 27.92 -11.36
C HIS A 109 1.92 27.35 -12.31
N ALA A 110 0.82 26.78 -11.77
CA ALA A 110 -0.27 26.26 -12.57
C ALA A 110 -0.89 27.38 -13.44
N PRO A 111 -0.85 27.28 -14.79
CA PRO A 111 -1.34 28.34 -15.67
C PRO A 111 -2.86 28.50 -15.60
N ASN A 112 -3.58 27.43 -15.30
CA ASN A 112 -5.05 27.40 -15.19
C ASN A 112 -5.47 27.09 -13.74
N ARG A 113 -5.00 27.90 -12.79
CA ARG A 113 -5.20 27.66 -11.35
C ARG A 113 -6.67 27.45 -10.97
N ALA A 114 -7.58 28.29 -11.49
CA ALA A 114 -9.01 28.19 -11.16
C ALA A 114 -9.59 26.83 -11.58
N ASN A 115 -9.29 26.37 -12.80
CA ASN A 115 -9.72 25.05 -13.28
C ASN A 115 -9.06 23.91 -12.49
N GLY A 116 -7.79 24.10 -12.08
CA GLY A 116 -7.11 23.13 -11.23
C GLY A 116 -7.78 22.95 -9.86
N VAL A 117 -8.18 24.05 -9.23
CA VAL A 117 -8.93 24.03 -7.96
C VAL A 117 -10.29 23.37 -8.16
N ALA A 118 -11.04 23.77 -9.18
CA ALA A 118 -12.34 23.17 -9.49
C ALA A 118 -12.24 21.64 -9.72
N LEU A 119 -11.17 21.17 -10.37
CA LEU A 119 -10.91 19.74 -10.53
C LEU A 119 -10.63 19.07 -9.18
N MET A 120 -9.84 19.69 -8.30
CA MET A 120 -9.56 19.15 -6.96
C MET A 120 -10.85 19.02 -6.13
N GLU A 121 -11.71 20.04 -6.15
CA GLU A 121 -13.01 20.04 -5.49
C GLU A 121 -13.92 18.94 -6.06
N PHE A 122 -13.98 18.83 -7.39
CA PHE A 122 -14.72 17.74 -8.04
C PHE A 122 -14.24 16.37 -7.62
N LEU A 123 -12.92 16.12 -7.63
CA LEU A 123 -12.35 14.82 -7.24
C LEU A 123 -12.60 14.45 -5.78
N ALA A 124 -12.79 15.44 -4.90
CA ALA A 124 -13.19 15.21 -3.51
C ALA A 124 -14.70 15.04 -3.32
N SER A 125 -15.52 15.32 -4.35
CA SER A 125 -16.98 15.22 -4.28
C SER A 125 -17.46 13.78 -4.14
N GLU A 126 -18.70 13.62 -3.64
CA GLU A 126 -19.36 12.33 -3.52
C GLU A 126 -19.39 11.55 -4.85
N ASN A 127 -19.78 12.22 -5.94
CA ASN A 127 -19.87 11.62 -7.27
C ASN A 127 -18.52 11.10 -7.78
N ALA A 128 -17.47 11.91 -7.69
CA ALA A 128 -16.15 11.48 -8.12
C ALA A 128 -15.59 10.36 -7.26
N GLN A 129 -15.81 10.40 -5.95
CA GLN A 129 -15.37 9.36 -5.04
C GLN A 129 -16.11 8.04 -5.23
N LEU A 130 -17.39 8.04 -5.62
CA LEU A 130 -18.13 6.85 -6.05
C LEU A 130 -17.47 6.20 -7.29
N ILE A 131 -17.16 7.02 -8.31
CA ILE A 131 -16.48 6.55 -9.52
C ILE A 131 -15.10 5.98 -9.16
N TYR A 132 -14.35 6.69 -8.33
CA TYR A 132 -12.99 6.29 -7.93
C TYR A 132 -12.97 4.99 -7.15
N ALA A 133 -13.88 4.85 -6.16
CA ALA A 133 -14.01 3.62 -5.39
C ALA A 133 -14.38 2.42 -6.27
N ALA A 134 -15.28 2.61 -7.26
CA ALA A 134 -15.68 1.54 -8.17
C ALA A 134 -14.59 1.15 -9.18
N ALA A 135 -13.87 2.12 -9.74
CA ALA A 135 -12.85 1.90 -10.77
C ALA A 135 -11.51 1.45 -10.19
N ASN A 136 -11.01 2.15 -9.17
CA ASN A 136 -9.68 1.90 -8.60
C ASN A 136 -9.70 0.95 -7.40
N ASN A 137 -10.88 0.73 -6.79
CA ASN A 137 -11.03 -0.09 -5.58
C ASN A 137 -10.18 0.41 -4.39
N GLU A 138 -9.96 1.71 -4.32
CA GLU A 138 -9.37 2.37 -3.16
C GLU A 138 -10.47 2.77 -2.17
N TYR A 139 -10.10 2.96 -0.91
CA TYR A 139 -11.03 3.50 0.10
C TYR A 139 -11.30 4.97 -0.19
N PRO A 140 -12.58 5.38 -0.35
CA PRO A 140 -12.92 6.76 -0.62
C PRO A 140 -12.62 7.66 0.59
N VAL A 141 -12.25 8.92 0.31
CA VAL A 141 -12.04 9.93 1.36
C VAL A 141 -13.34 10.66 1.73
N HIS A 142 -14.35 10.61 0.86
CA HIS A 142 -15.64 11.24 1.14
C HIS A 142 -16.46 10.39 2.12
N PRO A 143 -16.91 10.94 3.28
CA PRO A 143 -17.47 10.14 4.37
C PRO A 143 -18.80 9.44 4.06
N LYS A 144 -19.53 9.90 3.04
CA LYS A 144 -20.79 9.31 2.60
C LYS A 144 -20.60 8.20 1.55
N VAL A 145 -19.39 8.01 1.05
CA VAL A 145 -19.12 7.03 0.00
C VAL A 145 -18.57 5.75 0.61
N ALA A 146 -19.25 4.65 0.37
CA ALA A 146 -18.76 3.33 0.78
C ALA A 146 -17.70 2.81 -0.20
N PRO A 147 -16.72 2.01 0.27
CA PRO A 147 -15.82 1.27 -0.60
C PRO A 147 -16.58 0.34 -1.55
N SER A 148 -15.94 -0.08 -2.65
CA SER A 148 -16.54 -1.06 -3.56
C SER A 148 -16.89 -2.37 -2.84
N GLU A 149 -17.81 -3.16 -3.43
CA GLU A 149 -18.26 -4.42 -2.85
C GLU A 149 -17.12 -5.39 -2.55
N ILE A 150 -16.17 -5.53 -3.48
CA ILE A 150 -15.01 -6.40 -3.30
C ILE A 150 -14.12 -5.92 -2.13
N VAL A 151 -13.94 -4.61 -1.96
CA VAL A 151 -13.17 -4.06 -0.84
C VAL A 151 -13.89 -4.32 0.49
N ARG A 152 -15.20 -4.16 0.52
CA ARG A 152 -16.02 -4.45 1.73
C ARG A 152 -16.01 -5.93 2.10
N SER A 153 -15.89 -6.84 1.14
CA SER A 153 -15.84 -8.28 1.39
C SER A 153 -14.59 -8.73 2.18
N TRP A 154 -13.55 -7.90 2.25
CA TRP A 154 -12.32 -8.18 3.02
C TRP A 154 -12.45 -7.83 4.50
N GLY A 155 -13.56 -7.23 4.92
CA GLY A 155 -13.80 -6.80 6.29
C GLY A 155 -13.55 -5.31 6.50
N SER A 156 -13.58 -4.90 7.75
CA SER A 156 -13.43 -3.49 8.13
C SER A 156 -11.97 -3.09 8.29
N LEU A 157 -11.56 -2.05 7.58
CA LEU A 157 -10.26 -1.41 7.77
C LEU A 157 -10.36 -0.44 8.97
N LYS A 158 -9.48 -0.62 9.95
CA LYS A 158 -9.15 0.39 10.94
C LYS A 158 -7.83 1.03 10.51
N PRO A 159 -7.82 2.25 9.96
CA PRO A 159 -6.57 2.89 9.56
C PRO A 159 -5.76 3.33 10.76
N ASP A 160 -4.43 3.27 10.64
CA ASP A 160 -3.52 3.87 11.60
C ASP A 160 -3.74 5.41 11.60
N PRO A 161 -4.02 6.03 12.77
CA PRO A 161 -4.31 7.46 12.85
C PRO A 161 -3.07 8.35 12.79
N LEU A 162 -1.88 7.80 12.52
CA LEU A 162 -0.64 8.57 12.46
C LEU A 162 -0.73 9.68 11.41
N PRO A 163 -0.50 10.96 11.77
CA PRO A 163 -0.50 12.06 10.83
C PRO A 163 0.50 11.86 9.69
N LEU A 164 0.12 12.21 8.46
CA LEU A 164 0.96 12.02 7.26
C LEU A 164 2.29 12.78 7.34
N GLU A 165 2.30 13.93 8.00
CA GLU A 165 3.52 14.71 8.24
C GLU A 165 4.56 13.92 9.03
N ASN A 166 4.11 13.11 9.99
CA ASN A 166 4.99 12.24 10.76
C ASN A 166 5.59 11.13 9.89
N ILE A 167 4.81 10.57 8.97
CA ILE A 167 5.32 9.60 8.00
C ILE A 167 6.34 10.27 7.08
N ALA A 168 6.00 11.44 6.53
CA ALA A 168 6.88 12.19 5.63
C ALA A 168 8.24 12.51 6.26
N LYS A 169 8.24 12.88 7.55
CA LYS A 169 9.44 13.21 8.35
C LYS A 169 10.46 12.07 8.37
N TYR A 170 10.00 10.83 8.42
CA TYR A 170 10.89 9.66 8.55
C TYR A 170 11.20 8.95 7.23
N ARG A 171 10.69 9.42 6.08
CA ARG A 171 10.92 8.74 4.79
C ARG A 171 12.38 8.62 4.39
N LYS A 172 13.18 9.66 4.63
CA LYS A 172 14.63 9.61 4.37
C LYS A 172 15.27 8.52 5.23
N LYS A 173 14.96 8.50 6.52
CA LYS A 173 15.46 7.49 7.45
C LYS A 173 15.04 6.08 7.06
N ALA A 174 13.80 5.91 6.61
CA ALA A 174 13.31 4.61 6.12
C ALA A 174 14.15 4.11 4.93
N SER A 175 14.46 4.98 3.97
CA SER A 175 15.33 4.65 2.85
C SER A 175 16.76 4.30 3.31
N GLU A 176 17.34 5.07 4.23
CA GLU A 176 18.66 4.80 4.82
C GLU A 176 18.68 3.44 5.55
N LEU A 177 17.61 3.06 6.25
CA LEU A 177 17.54 1.75 6.90
C LEU A 177 17.46 0.59 5.90
N VAL A 178 16.72 0.76 4.78
CA VAL A 178 16.68 -0.24 3.70
C VAL A 178 18.09 -0.50 3.15
N ASP A 179 18.86 0.56 2.92
CA ASP A 179 20.25 0.44 2.45
C ASP A 179 21.15 -0.17 3.52
N LYS A 180 21.05 0.31 4.78
CA LYS A 180 21.84 -0.19 5.92
C LYS A 180 21.71 -1.71 6.12
N VAL A 181 20.48 -2.24 5.99
CA VAL A 181 20.24 -3.68 6.11
C VAL A 181 20.49 -4.45 4.81
N ASN A 182 20.81 -3.72 3.72
CA ASN A 182 20.95 -4.28 2.37
C ASN A 182 19.73 -5.15 1.99
N PHE A 183 18.54 -4.58 2.21
CA PHE A 183 17.26 -5.31 2.10
C PHE A 183 17.04 -5.87 0.70
N ASP A 184 17.29 -5.07 -0.33
CA ASP A 184 17.03 -5.42 -1.72
C ASP A 184 18.04 -6.41 -2.32
N ALA A 185 19.06 -6.80 -1.56
CA ALA A 185 19.90 -7.94 -1.92
C ALA A 185 19.19 -9.29 -1.76
N GLY A 186 18.11 -9.33 -0.99
CA GLY A 186 17.37 -10.55 -0.69
C GLY A 186 17.83 -11.24 0.60
N PRO A 187 17.33 -12.46 0.87
CA PRO A 187 17.69 -13.20 2.06
C PRO A 187 19.21 -13.49 2.07
N SER A 188 19.79 -13.49 3.25
CA SER A 188 21.17 -13.97 3.41
C SER A 188 21.17 -15.49 3.21
N SER A 189 21.96 -15.97 2.27
CA SER A 189 22.26 -17.39 2.07
C SER A 189 22.99 -17.97 3.26
#